data_9904cc502d75cc204b2de8e6dfc8412e
#
_entry.id   9904cc502d75cc204b2de8e6dfc8412e
#
_cell.length_a   1.000
_cell.length_b   1.000
_cell.length_c   1.000
_cell.angle_alpha   90.00
_cell.angle_beta   90.00
_cell.angle_gamma   90.00
#
_symmetry.space_group_name_H-M   'P 1'
#
loop_
_entity.id
_entity.type
_entity.pdbx_description
1 polymer ?
#
loop_
_entity_poly.entity_id
_entity_poly.type
_entity_poly.pdbx_seq_one_letter_code
_entity_poly.pdbx_strand_id
1 'polypeptide(L)'
;MISQRQIGFRQDYRSRILGWYHGYGHVVIIYAMGAAAFYVYVAHLHAITALEWLTVPLTFLFTNVFEWAIHRYVMHRPVNIKGLRAIYERHTLNHHQFFSDQEMRFRDHKDWRVTLFPPYALVVFILMSMPGAVILGVLFTSNVGWLFISTTTAMYLIYEFMHFCCHVDENWFVRYCPFVNTLRRHHTAHHNGRLMMEVNMNLTFPIADWLFGTSDLDRGLIGTLLNGYDTRFLKKTLRSKPLRPDEAAAAPVGAN
;
A
#
# COMPACT_ATOMS: atom_id res chain seq x y z
N MET A 1 15.10 -18.79 4.70
CA MET A 1 14.47 -19.19 6.01
C MET A 1 14.19 -17.92 6.81
N ILE A 2 13.06 -17.88 7.53
CA ILE A 2 12.73 -16.75 8.42
C ILE A 2 13.81 -16.61 9.51
N SER A 3 14.27 -15.39 9.78
CA SER A 3 15.29 -15.16 10.80
C SER A 3 14.73 -15.28 12.23
N GLN A 4 15.56 -15.68 13.20
CA GLN A 4 15.16 -15.72 14.61
C GLN A 4 14.73 -14.33 15.12
N ARG A 5 15.37 -13.26 14.64
CA ARG A 5 14.97 -11.88 14.93
C ARG A 5 13.53 -11.59 14.48
N GLN A 6 13.16 -12.01 13.29
CA GLN A 6 11.79 -11.80 12.76
C GLN A 6 10.77 -12.64 13.53
N ILE A 7 11.11 -13.87 13.91
CA ILE A 7 10.24 -14.72 14.74
C ILE A 7 9.97 -14.03 16.09
N GLY A 8 11.03 -13.59 16.78
CA GLY A 8 10.91 -12.90 18.06
C GLY A 8 10.10 -11.60 17.93
N PHE A 9 10.33 -10.81 16.88
CA PHE A 9 9.56 -9.59 16.64
C PHE A 9 8.06 -9.88 16.44
N ARG A 10 7.71 -10.89 15.65
CA ARG A 10 6.30 -11.30 15.43
C ARG A 10 5.63 -11.74 16.73
N GLN A 11 6.33 -12.49 17.58
CA GLN A 11 5.82 -12.92 18.89
C GLN A 11 5.57 -11.72 19.80
N ASP A 12 6.54 -10.82 19.92
CA ASP A 12 6.42 -9.60 20.72
C ASP A 12 5.32 -8.66 20.20
N TYR A 13 5.21 -8.47 18.88
CA TYR A 13 4.12 -7.70 18.30
C TYR A 13 2.74 -8.29 18.64
N ARG A 14 2.58 -9.62 18.50
CA ARG A 14 1.32 -10.30 18.81
C ARG A 14 0.94 -10.22 20.28
N SER A 15 1.92 -10.29 21.19
CA SER A 15 1.66 -10.17 22.64
C SER A 15 1.09 -8.82 23.04
N ARG A 16 1.34 -7.77 22.24
CA ARG A 16 0.84 -6.40 22.43
C ARG A 16 -0.51 -6.14 21.76
N ILE A 17 -1.05 -7.10 21.01
CA ILE A 17 -2.39 -6.97 20.41
C ILE A 17 -3.44 -7.18 21.50
N LEU A 18 -4.38 -6.23 21.60
CA LEU A 18 -5.46 -6.30 22.56
C LEU A 18 -6.29 -7.58 22.35
N GLY A 19 -6.68 -8.25 23.44
CA GLY A 19 -7.35 -9.53 23.39
C GLY A 19 -8.67 -9.53 22.61
N TRP A 20 -9.39 -8.40 22.59
CA TRP A 20 -10.66 -8.21 21.87
C TRP A 20 -10.48 -7.89 20.37
N TYR A 21 -9.23 -7.63 19.89
CA TYR A 21 -9.01 -7.34 18.48
C TYR A 21 -9.37 -8.56 17.60
N HIS A 22 -10.15 -8.31 16.56
CA HIS A 22 -10.59 -9.32 15.61
C HIS A 22 -10.41 -8.81 14.18
N GLY A 23 -9.55 -9.47 13.39
CA GLY A 23 -9.19 -9.03 12.03
C GLY A 23 -10.40 -8.93 11.09
N TYR A 24 -11.30 -9.93 11.10
CA TYR A 24 -12.51 -9.89 10.28
C TYR A 24 -13.42 -8.71 10.66
N GLY A 25 -13.62 -8.45 11.96
CA GLY A 25 -14.36 -7.28 12.44
C GLY A 25 -13.72 -5.97 11.96
N HIS A 26 -12.38 -5.90 11.96
CA HIS A 26 -11.63 -4.75 11.45
C HIS A 26 -11.93 -4.49 9.96
N VAL A 27 -11.85 -5.52 9.11
CA VAL A 27 -12.17 -5.42 7.67
C VAL A 27 -13.63 -5.00 7.47
N VAL A 28 -14.57 -5.65 8.16
CA VAL A 28 -16.01 -5.31 8.06
C VAL A 28 -16.24 -3.83 8.40
N ILE A 29 -15.64 -3.31 9.48
CA ILE A 29 -15.80 -1.91 9.87
C ILE A 29 -15.26 -0.97 8.77
N ILE A 30 -14.05 -1.19 8.25
CA ILE A 30 -13.47 -0.33 7.21
C ILE A 30 -14.38 -0.28 5.97
N TYR A 31 -14.81 -1.44 5.46
CA TYR A 31 -15.61 -1.49 4.24
C TYR A 31 -17.07 -1.05 4.46
N ALA A 32 -17.65 -1.28 5.63
CA ALA A 32 -18.98 -0.73 5.98
C ALA A 32 -18.95 0.80 6.06
N MET A 33 -17.91 1.38 6.67
CA MET A 33 -17.71 2.83 6.68
C MET A 33 -17.49 3.39 5.27
N GLY A 34 -16.71 2.70 4.44
CA GLY A 34 -16.54 3.04 3.03
C GLY A 34 -17.86 3.02 2.26
N ALA A 35 -18.65 1.96 2.41
CA ALA A 35 -19.96 1.84 1.78
C ALA A 35 -20.93 2.96 2.23
N ALA A 36 -20.95 3.30 3.52
CA ALA A 36 -21.73 4.41 4.03
C ALA A 36 -21.30 5.76 3.43
N ALA A 37 -19.99 6.00 3.30
CA ALA A 37 -19.46 7.19 2.65
C ALA A 37 -19.87 7.25 1.16
N PHE A 38 -19.73 6.15 0.43
CA PHE A 38 -20.18 6.06 -0.97
C PHE A 38 -21.68 6.31 -1.14
N TYR A 39 -22.50 5.78 -0.25
CA TYR A 39 -23.93 6.06 -0.27
C TYR A 39 -24.22 7.57 -0.21
N VAL A 40 -23.53 8.28 0.69
CA VAL A 40 -23.65 9.75 0.79
C VAL A 40 -23.18 10.43 -0.50
N TYR A 41 -22.02 10.03 -1.03
CA TYR A 41 -21.46 10.66 -2.23
C TYR A 41 -22.36 10.49 -3.45
N VAL A 42 -22.83 9.27 -3.69
CA VAL A 42 -23.70 8.96 -4.84
C VAL A 42 -25.04 9.70 -4.75
N ALA A 43 -25.60 9.87 -3.52
CA ALA A 43 -26.83 10.62 -3.32
C ALA A 43 -26.74 12.11 -3.71
N HIS A 44 -25.51 12.66 -3.81
CA HIS A 44 -25.26 14.06 -4.18
C HIS A 44 -24.81 14.24 -5.65
N LEU A 45 -24.69 13.16 -6.41
CA LEU A 45 -24.35 13.23 -7.83
C LEU A 45 -25.61 13.36 -8.68
N HIS A 46 -25.65 14.37 -9.56
CA HIS A 46 -26.80 14.66 -10.39
C HIS A 46 -26.38 14.98 -11.83
N ALA A 47 -26.97 14.30 -12.81
CA ALA A 47 -26.78 14.57 -14.25
C ALA A 47 -25.31 14.82 -14.65
N ILE A 48 -24.42 13.91 -14.28
CA ILE A 48 -22.97 14.04 -14.49
C ILE A 48 -22.67 14.11 -15.99
N THR A 49 -21.96 15.15 -16.41
CA THR A 49 -21.51 15.32 -17.79
C THR A 49 -20.28 14.47 -18.10
N ALA A 50 -20.02 14.23 -19.39
CA ALA A 50 -18.82 13.50 -19.83
C ALA A 50 -17.52 14.21 -19.39
N LEU A 51 -17.51 15.54 -19.33
CA LEU A 51 -16.36 16.32 -18.87
C LEU A 51 -16.12 16.14 -17.36
N GLU A 52 -17.17 16.13 -16.55
CA GLU A 52 -17.06 15.88 -15.10
C GLU A 52 -16.53 14.47 -14.81
N TRP A 53 -16.86 13.47 -15.63
CA TRP A 53 -16.30 12.12 -15.49
C TRP A 53 -14.77 12.06 -15.64
N LEU A 54 -14.14 13.04 -16.30
CA LEU A 54 -12.68 13.14 -16.34
C LEU A 54 -12.05 13.33 -14.95
N THR A 55 -12.83 13.79 -13.96
CA THR A 55 -12.38 13.89 -12.56
C THR A 55 -11.91 12.54 -12.04
N VAL A 56 -12.55 11.43 -12.43
CA VAL A 56 -12.19 10.09 -11.94
C VAL A 56 -10.78 9.68 -12.37
N PRO A 57 -10.42 9.61 -13.66
CA PRO A 57 -9.07 9.23 -14.07
C PRO A 57 -8.00 10.24 -13.62
N LEU A 58 -8.30 11.53 -13.57
CA LEU A 58 -7.35 12.54 -13.09
C LEU A 58 -7.09 12.38 -11.59
N THR A 59 -8.13 12.18 -10.79
CA THR A 59 -8.00 11.92 -9.34
C THR A 59 -7.30 10.59 -9.08
N PHE A 60 -7.59 9.55 -9.86
CA PHE A 60 -6.89 8.27 -9.79
C PHE A 60 -5.37 8.44 -9.99
N LEU A 61 -4.94 9.17 -11.02
CA LEU A 61 -3.52 9.44 -11.26
C LEU A 61 -2.91 10.30 -10.14
N PHE A 62 -3.63 11.33 -9.71
CA PHE A 62 -3.19 12.16 -8.58
C PHE A 62 -2.98 11.34 -7.31
N THR A 63 -3.94 10.50 -6.93
CA THR A 63 -3.84 9.68 -5.73
C THR A 63 -2.76 8.61 -5.85
N ASN A 64 -2.50 8.08 -7.03
CA ASN A 64 -1.41 7.13 -7.27
C ASN A 64 -0.03 7.78 -7.07
N VAL A 65 0.17 9.01 -7.57
CA VAL A 65 1.40 9.79 -7.32
C VAL A 65 1.50 10.18 -5.84
N PHE A 66 0.39 10.57 -5.21
CA PHE A 66 0.35 10.91 -3.79
C PHE A 66 0.70 9.69 -2.92
N GLU A 67 0.16 8.52 -3.20
CA GLU A 67 0.50 7.25 -2.55
C GLU A 67 2.02 6.98 -2.62
N TRP A 68 2.60 7.08 -3.81
CA TRP A 68 4.03 6.93 -4.05
C TRP A 68 4.85 7.91 -3.19
N ALA A 69 4.44 9.19 -3.16
CA ALA A 69 5.14 10.22 -2.41
C ALA A 69 5.05 9.99 -0.89
N ILE A 70 3.87 9.68 -0.37
CA ILE A 70 3.66 9.38 1.06
C ILE A 70 4.45 8.12 1.44
N HIS A 71 4.41 7.07 0.65
CA HIS A 71 5.16 5.87 0.92
C HIS A 71 6.67 6.14 0.99
N ARG A 72 7.22 6.83 -0.01
CA ARG A 72 8.64 7.14 -0.10
C ARG A 72 9.14 8.10 0.97
N TYR A 73 8.40 9.18 1.25
CA TYR A 73 8.89 10.32 2.04
C TYR A 73 8.32 10.40 3.46
N VAL A 74 7.24 9.68 3.75
CA VAL A 74 6.60 9.68 5.07
C VAL A 74 6.63 8.29 5.71
N MET A 75 6.30 7.24 4.97
CA MET A 75 6.26 5.89 5.52
C MET A 75 7.66 5.31 5.75
N HIS A 76 8.64 5.67 4.92
CA HIS A 76 10.03 5.19 5.02
C HIS A 76 11.01 6.19 5.65
N ARG A 77 10.58 7.41 5.95
CA ARG A 77 11.43 8.43 6.57
C ARG A 77 10.73 9.05 7.77
N PRO A 78 11.41 9.15 8.94
CA PRO A 78 10.81 9.77 10.10
C PRO A 78 10.63 11.28 9.86
N VAL A 79 9.39 11.73 9.84
CA VAL A 79 9.05 13.15 9.77
C VAL A 79 8.76 13.65 11.19
N ASN A 80 9.32 14.79 11.58
CA ASN A 80 9.16 15.33 12.93
C ASN A 80 7.81 16.06 13.13
N ILE A 81 6.73 15.40 12.71
CA ILE A 81 5.33 15.79 12.94
C ILE A 81 4.63 14.57 13.52
N LYS A 82 4.02 14.70 14.69
CA LYS A 82 3.50 13.58 15.49
C LYS A 82 2.64 12.59 14.68
N GLY A 83 1.68 13.07 13.90
CA GLY A 83 0.82 12.21 13.08
C GLY A 83 1.59 11.47 11.96
N LEU A 84 2.48 12.17 11.25
CA LEU A 84 3.30 11.57 10.19
C LEU A 84 4.34 10.60 10.76
N ARG A 85 4.88 10.90 11.94
CA ARG A 85 5.78 9.98 12.63
C ARG A 85 5.09 8.65 12.99
N ALA A 86 3.83 8.70 13.40
CA ALA A 86 3.06 7.49 13.70
C ALA A 86 2.86 6.61 12.45
N ILE A 87 2.75 7.21 11.25
CA ILE A 87 2.69 6.48 9.98
C ILE A 87 4.03 5.75 9.73
N TYR A 88 5.16 6.45 9.90
CA TYR A 88 6.50 5.84 9.80
C TYR A 88 6.69 4.69 10.79
N GLU A 89 6.35 4.89 12.06
CA GLU A 89 6.48 3.87 13.09
C GLU A 89 5.64 2.64 12.77
N ARG A 90 4.42 2.86 12.29
CA ARG A 90 3.53 1.77 11.89
C ARG A 90 4.07 1.01 10.68
N HIS A 91 4.50 1.72 9.65
CA HIS A 91 4.95 1.11 8.41
C HIS A 91 6.37 0.55 8.52
N THR A 92 7.36 1.39 8.77
CA THR A 92 8.77 0.94 8.75
C THR A 92 9.15 0.16 10.01
N LEU A 93 8.74 0.62 11.21
CA LEU A 93 9.19 -0.02 12.45
C LEU A 93 8.32 -1.21 12.87
N ASN A 94 7.09 -1.34 12.37
CA ASN A 94 6.26 -2.50 12.68
C ASN A 94 6.08 -3.40 11.45
N HIS A 95 5.53 -2.89 10.35
CA HIS A 95 5.18 -3.67 9.18
C HIS A 95 6.41 -4.30 8.49
N HIS A 96 7.46 -3.52 8.19
CA HIS A 96 8.70 -4.05 7.59
C HIS A 96 9.57 -4.91 8.52
N GLN A 97 9.36 -4.83 9.84
CA GLN A 97 10.00 -5.78 10.76
C GLN A 97 9.18 -7.05 10.94
N PHE A 98 7.86 -6.96 10.79
CA PHE A 98 6.98 -8.11 10.86
C PHE A 98 7.06 -8.97 9.61
N PHE A 99 7.13 -8.37 8.43
CA PHE A 99 7.28 -9.02 7.13
C PHE A 99 8.65 -8.75 6.52
N SER A 100 9.19 -9.75 5.85
CA SER A 100 10.39 -9.65 5.02
C SER A 100 10.11 -10.30 3.66
N ASP A 101 10.97 -10.08 2.68
CA ASP A 101 10.89 -10.74 1.38
C ASP A 101 10.91 -12.28 1.46
N GLN A 102 11.39 -12.85 2.57
CA GLN A 102 11.42 -14.29 2.83
C GLN A 102 10.13 -14.82 3.47
N GLU A 103 9.38 -13.98 4.17
CA GLU A 103 8.13 -14.37 4.84
C GLU A 103 7.14 -13.21 4.86
N MET A 104 6.28 -13.19 3.87
CA MET A 104 5.26 -12.16 3.62
C MET A 104 3.89 -12.51 4.19
N ARG A 105 3.68 -13.72 4.70
CA ARG A 105 2.33 -14.24 4.97
C ARG A 105 1.85 -13.96 6.38
N PHE A 106 0.56 -13.71 6.48
CA PHE A 106 -0.16 -13.81 7.74
C PHE A 106 -0.14 -15.25 8.26
N ARG A 107 -0.14 -15.41 9.57
CA ARG A 107 -0.30 -16.72 10.23
C ARG A 107 -1.61 -16.81 11.01
N ASP A 108 -2.20 -15.64 11.34
CA ASP A 108 -3.43 -15.53 12.11
C ASP A 108 -4.18 -14.26 11.69
N HIS A 109 -5.50 -14.20 11.88
CA HIS A 109 -6.29 -13.01 11.58
C HIS A 109 -5.89 -11.78 12.43
N LYS A 110 -5.23 -11.96 13.57
CA LYS A 110 -4.69 -10.87 14.38
C LYS A 110 -3.51 -10.18 13.71
N ASP A 111 -2.78 -10.87 12.84
CA ASP A 111 -1.68 -10.30 12.06
C ASP A 111 -2.16 -9.22 11.09
N TRP A 112 -3.45 -9.22 10.70
CA TRP A 112 -4.01 -8.23 9.80
C TRP A 112 -3.86 -6.80 10.35
N ARG A 113 -3.80 -6.66 11.69
CA ARG A 113 -3.58 -5.37 12.35
C ARG A 113 -2.28 -4.69 11.93
N VAL A 114 -1.24 -5.43 11.58
CA VAL A 114 0.05 -4.85 11.18
C VAL A 114 0.03 -4.28 9.76
N THR A 115 -0.89 -4.76 8.92
CA THR A 115 -1.07 -4.31 7.53
C THR A 115 -2.17 -3.24 7.43
N LEU A 116 -3.38 -3.55 7.88
CA LEU A 116 -4.54 -2.67 7.77
C LEU A 116 -4.37 -1.42 8.65
N PHE A 117 -4.65 -0.24 8.12
CA PHE A 117 -4.72 0.97 8.92
C PHE A 117 -5.89 0.90 9.94
N PRO A 118 -5.77 1.55 11.11
CA PRO A 118 -6.87 1.59 12.07
C PRO A 118 -8.16 2.13 11.41
N PRO A 119 -9.36 1.62 11.74
CA PRO A 119 -10.59 2.05 11.06
C PRO A 119 -10.81 3.56 11.04
N TYR A 120 -10.41 4.27 12.10
CA TYR A 120 -10.50 5.74 12.14
C TYR A 120 -9.63 6.44 11.07
N ALA A 121 -8.62 5.76 10.53
CA ALA A 121 -7.76 6.35 9.52
C ALA A 121 -8.51 6.66 8.22
N LEU A 122 -9.54 5.86 7.87
CA LEU A 122 -10.42 6.18 6.74
C LEU A 122 -11.16 7.51 6.97
N VAL A 123 -11.68 7.74 8.19
CA VAL A 123 -12.34 9.02 8.52
C VAL A 123 -11.36 10.19 8.42
N VAL A 124 -10.16 10.04 8.98
CA VAL A 124 -9.11 11.05 8.89
C VAL A 124 -8.77 11.34 7.44
N PHE A 125 -8.63 10.30 6.62
CA PHE A 125 -8.32 10.44 5.19
C PHE A 125 -9.44 11.19 4.43
N ILE A 126 -10.71 10.86 4.68
CA ILE A 126 -11.86 11.57 4.12
C ILE A 126 -11.84 13.05 4.53
N LEU A 127 -11.66 13.33 5.83
CA LEU A 127 -11.59 14.71 6.34
C LEU A 127 -10.42 15.50 5.74
N MET A 128 -9.27 14.87 5.53
CA MET A 128 -8.12 15.49 4.87
C MET A 128 -8.33 15.73 3.37
N SER A 129 -9.15 14.92 2.70
CA SER A 129 -9.51 15.07 1.29
C SER A 129 -10.63 16.09 1.06
N MET A 130 -11.44 16.37 2.08
CA MET A 130 -12.62 17.23 1.99
C MET A 130 -12.31 18.67 1.54
N PRO A 131 -11.26 19.36 2.01
CA PRO A 131 -10.91 20.68 1.50
C PRO A 131 -10.68 20.70 -0.01
N GLY A 132 -10.00 19.70 -0.56
CA GLY A 132 -9.81 19.54 -1.99
C GLY A 132 -11.14 19.34 -2.73
N ALA A 133 -12.03 18.51 -2.20
CA ALA A 133 -13.35 18.29 -2.77
C ALA A 133 -14.20 19.59 -2.79
N VAL A 134 -14.17 20.36 -1.69
CA VAL A 134 -14.89 21.63 -1.59
C VAL A 134 -14.32 22.64 -2.59
N ILE A 135 -13.00 22.80 -2.65
CA ILE A 135 -12.34 23.71 -3.58
C ILE A 135 -12.71 23.36 -5.03
N LEU A 136 -12.58 22.09 -5.42
CA LEU A 136 -12.94 21.64 -6.76
C LEU A 136 -14.43 21.79 -7.04
N GLY A 137 -15.29 21.53 -6.05
CA GLY A 137 -16.73 21.73 -6.15
C GLY A 137 -17.12 23.20 -6.38
N VAL A 138 -16.43 24.13 -5.75
CA VAL A 138 -16.65 25.59 -5.91
C VAL A 138 -16.05 26.11 -7.22
N LEU A 139 -14.86 25.65 -7.60
CA LEU A 139 -14.18 26.14 -8.81
C LEU A 139 -14.78 25.58 -10.10
N PHE A 140 -15.37 24.40 -10.07
CA PHE A 140 -15.95 23.73 -11.24
C PHE A 140 -17.44 23.47 -11.03
N THR A 141 -17.79 22.30 -10.48
CA THR A 141 -19.18 21.93 -10.18
C THR A 141 -19.24 21.07 -8.92
N SER A 142 -20.39 21.01 -8.29
CA SER A 142 -20.64 20.09 -7.14
C SER A 142 -20.30 18.63 -7.49
N ASN A 143 -20.65 18.16 -8.71
CA ASN A 143 -20.32 16.82 -9.16
C ASN A 143 -18.81 16.55 -9.15
N VAL A 144 -17.98 17.52 -9.60
CA VAL A 144 -16.52 17.39 -9.60
C VAL A 144 -16.00 17.20 -8.17
N GLY A 145 -16.51 17.97 -7.20
CA GLY A 145 -16.16 17.78 -5.79
C GLY A 145 -16.54 16.40 -5.25
N TRP A 146 -17.75 15.93 -5.54
CA TRP A 146 -18.22 14.61 -5.10
C TRP A 146 -17.50 13.45 -5.81
N LEU A 147 -17.18 13.58 -7.11
CA LEU A 147 -16.39 12.59 -7.84
C LEU A 147 -14.95 12.52 -7.31
N PHE A 148 -14.36 13.67 -6.96
CA PHE A 148 -13.02 13.71 -6.36
C PHE A 148 -12.97 12.94 -5.05
N ILE A 149 -13.87 13.25 -4.08
CA ILE A 149 -13.85 12.58 -2.78
C ILE A 149 -14.24 11.10 -2.88
N SER A 150 -15.12 10.76 -3.81
CA SER A 150 -15.47 9.36 -4.11
C SER A 150 -14.24 8.60 -4.60
N THR A 151 -13.52 9.15 -5.57
CA THR A 151 -12.35 8.49 -6.16
C THR A 151 -11.20 8.37 -5.17
N THR A 152 -10.94 9.40 -4.36
CA THR A 152 -9.91 9.32 -3.30
C THR A 152 -10.26 8.26 -2.26
N THR A 153 -11.54 8.19 -1.84
CA THR A 153 -12.02 7.16 -0.89
C THR A 153 -11.91 5.76 -1.51
N ALA A 154 -12.28 5.60 -2.79
CA ALA A 154 -12.11 4.33 -3.50
C ALA A 154 -10.65 3.89 -3.53
N MET A 155 -9.73 4.80 -3.83
CA MET A 155 -8.30 4.50 -3.87
C MET A 155 -7.76 4.10 -2.49
N TYR A 156 -8.23 4.70 -1.39
CA TYR A 156 -7.89 4.25 -0.05
C TYR A 156 -8.35 2.80 0.21
N LEU A 157 -9.59 2.44 -0.15
CA LEU A 157 -10.10 1.08 0.02
C LEU A 157 -9.39 0.07 -0.89
N ILE A 158 -9.05 0.48 -2.11
CA ILE A 158 -8.24 -0.34 -3.04
C ILE A 158 -6.84 -0.56 -2.47
N TYR A 159 -6.21 0.48 -1.88
CA TYR A 159 -4.93 0.36 -1.20
C TYR A 159 -4.98 -0.68 -0.08
N GLU A 160 -5.96 -0.60 0.82
CA GLU A 160 -6.13 -1.57 1.91
C GLU A 160 -6.31 -3.00 1.36
N PHE A 161 -7.15 -3.17 0.34
CA PHE A 161 -7.40 -4.46 -0.31
C PHE A 161 -6.13 -5.02 -0.98
N MET A 162 -5.48 -4.22 -1.81
CA MET A 162 -4.31 -4.65 -2.58
C MET A 162 -3.14 -4.97 -1.65
N HIS A 163 -2.91 -4.14 -0.63
CA HIS A 163 -1.89 -4.38 0.38
C HIS A 163 -2.18 -5.65 1.19
N PHE A 164 -3.43 -5.86 1.61
CA PHE A 164 -3.86 -7.10 2.26
C PHE A 164 -3.58 -8.33 1.38
N CYS A 165 -3.90 -8.26 0.08
CA CYS A 165 -3.63 -9.32 -0.88
C CYS A 165 -2.14 -9.66 -1.02
N CYS A 166 -1.22 -8.75 -0.69
CA CYS A 166 0.21 -9.04 -0.69
C CYS A 166 0.64 -10.00 0.43
N HIS A 167 -0.15 -10.10 1.49
CA HIS A 167 0.22 -10.85 2.70
C HIS A 167 -0.62 -12.09 2.98
N VAL A 168 -1.67 -12.37 2.18
CA VAL A 168 -2.44 -13.62 2.32
C VAL A 168 -1.67 -14.82 1.76
N ASP A 169 -2.05 -16.01 2.19
CA ASP A 169 -1.57 -17.23 1.57
C ASP A 169 -1.89 -17.27 0.08
N GLU A 170 -1.03 -17.94 -0.69
CA GLU A 170 -1.25 -18.07 -2.11
C GLU A 170 -2.54 -18.86 -2.38
N ASN A 171 -3.40 -18.28 -3.19
CA ASN A 171 -4.66 -18.88 -3.62
C ASN A 171 -4.93 -18.52 -5.09
N TRP A 172 -5.96 -19.10 -5.69
CA TRP A 172 -6.29 -18.87 -7.10
C TRP A 172 -6.42 -17.39 -7.44
N PHE A 173 -7.12 -16.59 -6.59
CA PHE A 173 -7.35 -15.18 -6.87
C PHE A 173 -6.04 -14.39 -6.94
N VAL A 174 -5.23 -14.42 -5.87
CA VAL A 174 -3.98 -13.65 -5.83
C VAL A 174 -2.92 -14.12 -6.83
N ARG A 175 -3.03 -15.37 -7.28
CA ARG A 175 -2.13 -15.93 -8.28
C ARG A 175 -2.43 -15.48 -9.70
N TYR A 176 -3.71 -15.39 -10.06
CA TYR A 176 -4.13 -15.19 -11.46
C TYR A 176 -4.81 -13.84 -11.70
N CYS A 177 -5.27 -13.11 -10.66
CA CYS A 177 -5.86 -11.81 -10.85
C CYS A 177 -4.80 -10.81 -11.33
N PRO A 178 -4.96 -10.23 -12.56
CA PRO A 178 -4.07 -9.19 -13.06
C PRO A 178 -3.97 -8.03 -12.06
N PHE A 179 -2.87 -7.31 -12.07
CA PHE A 179 -2.50 -6.28 -11.10
C PHE A 179 -2.22 -6.82 -9.68
N VAL A 180 -3.07 -7.66 -9.11
CA VAL A 180 -2.86 -8.25 -7.77
C VAL A 180 -1.59 -9.11 -7.75
N ASN A 181 -1.43 -10.01 -8.71
CA ASN A 181 -0.23 -10.85 -8.82
C ASN A 181 1.04 -10.03 -9.09
N THR A 182 0.93 -8.98 -9.92
CA THR A 182 2.03 -8.04 -10.16
C THR A 182 2.41 -7.33 -8.88
N LEU A 183 1.42 -6.81 -8.14
CA LEU A 183 1.66 -6.09 -6.90
C LEU A 183 2.25 -6.99 -5.82
N ARG A 184 1.80 -8.23 -5.69
CA ARG A 184 2.41 -9.18 -4.73
C ARG A 184 3.91 -9.34 -4.95
N ARG A 185 4.35 -9.54 -6.20
CA ARG A 185 5.76 -9.60 -6.55
C ARG A 185 6.48 -8.28 -6.25
N HIS A 186 5.86 -7.18 -6.67
CA HIS A 186 6.36 -5.82 -6.50
C HIS A 186 6.59 -5.49 -5.01
N HIS A 187 5.59 -5.75 -4.18
CA HIS A 187 5.65 -5.52 -2.75
C HIS A 187 6.61 -6.48 -2.02
N THR A 188 6.68 -7.75 -2.44
CA THR A 188 7.68 -8.68 -1.92
C THR A 188 9.12 -8.19 -2.18
N ALA A 189 9.39 -7.68 -3.38
CA ALA A 189 10.69 -7.09 -3.69
C ALA A 189 10.96 -5.82 -2.85
N HIS A 190 9.93 -5.00 -2.58
CA HIS A 190 10.02 -3.84 -1.69
C HIS A 190 10.35 -4.22 -0.25
N HIS A 191 9.87 -5.36 0.27
CA HIS A 191 10.21 -5.87 1.60
C HIS A 191 11.65 -6.39 1.73
N ASN A 192 12.42 -6.41 0.65
CA ASN A 192 13.85 -6.67 0.76
C ASN A 192 14.55 -5.45 1.37
N GLY A 193 15.20 -5.64 2.51
CA GLY A 193 15.85 -4.56 3.28
C GLY A 193 16.86 -3.73 2.50
N ARG A 194 17.43 -4.28 1.40
CA ARG A 194 18.35 -3.56 0.49
C ARG A 194 17.63 -2.65 -0.49
N LEU A 195 16.36 -2.92 -0.78
CA LEU A 195 15.60 -2.29 -1.84
C LEU A 195 14.49 -1.36 -1.33
N MET A 196 13.99 -1.57 -0.10
CA MET A 196 12.79 -0.92 0.44
C MET A 196 12.84 0.62 0.45
N MET A 197 14.04 1.22 0.42
CA MET A 197 14.20 2.67 0.39
C MET A 197 14.26 3.25 -1.03
N GLU A 198 14.34 2.40 -2.05
CA GLU A 198 14.69 2.83 -3.41
C GLU A 198 13.65 2.47 -4.45
N VAL A 199 12.98 1.30 -4.31
CA VAL A 199 12.10 0.78 -5.36
C VAL A 199 10.73 0.38 -4.84
N ASN A 200 9.77 0.35 -5.77
CA ASN A 200 8.45 -0.25 -5.61
C ASN A 200 7.62 0.42 -4.50
N MET A 201 7.40 1.73 -4.64
CA MET A 201 6.69 2.53 -3.64
C MET A 201 5.16 2.47 -3.78
N ASN A 202 4.60 2.17 -4.96
CA ASN A 202 3.16 2.00 -5.07
C ASN A 202 2.69 0.65 -4.49
N LEU A 203 1.64 0.70 -3.71
CA LEU A 203 0.92 -0.46 -3.13
C LEU A 203 -0.43 -0.72 -3.80
N THR A 204 -0.71 0.02 -4.89
CA THR A 204 -1.87 -0.19 -5.77
C THR A 204 -1.39 -0.53 -7.18
N PHE A 205 -1.27 0.45 -8.03
CA PHE A 205 -0.81 0.30 -9.41
C PHE A 205 0.56 0.96 -9.55
N PRO A 206 1.62 0.30 -10.05
CA PRO A 206 2.98 0.84 -10.11
C PRO A 206 3.18 1.88 -11.23
N ILE A 207 2.21 2.83 -11.37
CA ILE A 207 2.24 3.88 -12.39
C ILE A 207 3.28 4.95 -12.02
N ALA A 208 3.23 5.45 -10.79
CA ALA A 208 4.21 6.44 -10.33
C ALA A 208 5.60 5.82 -10.19
N ASP A 209 5.72 4.55 -9.82
CA ASP A 209 7.01 3.84 -9.84
C ASP A 209 7.61 3.78 -11.25
N TRP A 210 6.78 3.52 -12.26
CA TRP A 210 7.23 3.56 -13.65
C TRP A 210 7.61 4.99 -14.06
N LEU A 211 6.77 5.97 -13.75
CA LEU A 211 6.96 7.38 -14.12
C LEU A 211 8.23 7.98 -13.53
N PHE A 212 8.52 7.69 -12.27
CA PHE A 212 9.68 8.22 -11.54
C PHE A 212 10.90 7.28 -11.55
N GLY A 213 10.84 6.19 -12.30
CA GLY A 213 11.95 5.25 -12.45
C GLY A 213 12.26 4.42 -11.19
N THR A 214 11.34 4.37 -10.23
CA THR A 214 11.49 3.60 -8.98
C THR A 214 10.94 2.16 -9.08
N SER A 215 10.38 1.74 -10.21
CA SER A 215 10.09 0.32 -10.44
C SER A 215 11.40 -0.48 -10.48
N ASP A 216 11.38 -1.68 -9.91
CA ASP A 216 12.48 -2.65 -10.00
C ASP A 216 12.57 -3.33 -11.38
N LEU A 217 11.59 -3.06 -12.26
CA LEU A 217 11.50 -3.62 -13.60
C LEU A 217 12.03 -2.67 -14.67
N ASP A 218 12.69 -3.23 -15.68
CA ASP A 218 13.08 -2.56 -16.92
C ASP A 218 12.04 -2.88 -18.01
N ARG A 219 10.86 -2.24 -17.93
CA ARG A 219 9.71 -2.43 -18.82
C ARG A 219 8.94 -1.13 -19.03
N GLY A 220 8.20 -1.03 -20.15
CA GLY A 220 7.23 0.03 -20.36
C GLY A 220 6.03 -0.09 -19.38
N LEU A 221 5.18 0.95 -19.31
CA LEU A 221 4.07 1.04 -18.36
C LEU A 221 3.18 -0.21 -18.35
N ILE A 222 2.66 -0.62 -19.49
CA ILE A 222 1.78 -1.81 -19.59
C ILE A 222 2.51 -3.07 -19.11
N GLY A 223 3.77 -3.24 -19.51
CA GLY A 223 4.59 -4.35 -19.04
C GLY A 223 4.83 -4.34 -17.54
N THR A 224 4.97 -3.17 -16.93
CA THR A 224 5.12 -3.02 -15.48
C THR A 224 3.82 -3.35 -14.75
N LEU A 225 2.69 -2.87 -15.26
CA LEU A 225 1.35 -3.11 -14.67
C LEU A 225 0.92 -4.59 -14.73
N LEU A 226 1.27 -5.28 -15.80
CA LEU A 226 0.85 -6.66 -16.09
C LEU A 226 2.00 -7.67 -15.99
N ASN A 227 3.04 -7.37 -15.21
CA ASN A 227 4.23 -8.22 -15.11
C ASN A 227 3.96 -9.59 -14.46
N GLY A 228 2.98 -9.68 -13.57
CA GLY A 228 2.79 -10.87 -12.74
C GLY A 228 4.05 -11.19 -11.92
N TYR A 229 4.36 -12.48 -11.84
CA TYR A 229 5.56 -12.98 -11.11
C TYR A 229 6.82 -13.08 -11.98
N ASP A 230 6.83 -12.52 -13.20
CA ASP A 230 7.98 -12.61 -14.10
C ASP A 230 9.18 -11.81 -13.55
N THR A 231 10.32 -12.47 -13.45
CA THR A 231 11.57 -11.91 -12.94
C THR A 231 12.61 -11.63 -14.05
N ARG A 232 12.31 -11.95 -15.30
CA ARG A 232 13.25 -11.76 -16.43
C ARG A 232 13.58 -10.29 -16.68
N PHE A 233 12.66 -9.41 -16.34
CA PHE A 233 12.77 -7.97 -16.57
C PHE A 233 13.27 -7.16 -15.36
N LEU A 234 13.82 -7.83 -14.35
CA LEU A 234 14.45 -7.13 -13.23
C LEU A 234 15.63 -6.29 -13.70
N LYS A 235 15.74 -5.06 -13.24
CA LYS A 235 16.86 -4.16 -13.53
C LYS A 235 18.20 -4.80 -13.15
N LYS A 236 19.17 -4.78 -14.05
CA LYS A 236 20.50 -5.38 -13.83
C LYS A 236 21.23 -4.77 -12.62
N THR A 237 21.07 -3.47 -12.39
CA THR A 237 21.67 -2.73 -11.27
C THR A 237 21.19 -3.23 -9.90
N LEU A 238 20.02 -3.85 -9.82
CA LEU A 238 19.49 -4.38 -8.56
C LEU A 238 19.94 -5.82 -8.28
N ARG A 239 20.34 -6.55 -9.32
CA ARG A 239 20.81 -7.94 -9.20
C ARG A 239 22.18 -8.05 -8.52
N SER A 240 23.01 -7.00 -8.63
CA SER A 240 24.39 -6.96 -8.14
C SER A 240 24.58 -6.11 -6.88
N LYS A 241 23.50 -5.64 -6.26
CA LYS A 241 23.61 -4.77 -5.09
C LYS A 241 24.15 -5.57 -3.88
N PRO A 242 25.29 -5.17 -3.27
CA PRO A 242 25.87 -5.88 -2.13
C PRO A 242 24.94 -5.85 -0.92
N LEU A 243 25.05 -6.85 -0.04
CA LEU A 243 24.38 -6.87 1.26
C LEU A 243 24.80 -5.66 2.09
N ARG A 244 23.88 -5.10 2.86
CA ARG A 244 24.26 -4.10 3.87
C ARG A 244 25.11 -4.76 4.95
N PRO A 245 25.99 -4.01 5.65
CA PRO A 245 26.87 -4.57 6.66
C PRO A 245 26.12 -5.33 7.77
N ASP A 246 24.94 -4.87 8.16
CA ASP A 246 24.05 -5.51 9.13
C ASP A 246 23.44 -6.82 8.62
N GLU A 247 23.20 -6.93 7.33
CA GLU A 247 22.73 -8.15 6.66
C GLU A 247 23.86 -9.15 6.42
N ALA A 248 25.07 -8.65 6.15
CA ALA A 248 26.27 -9.49 6.00
C ALA A 248 26.66 -10.17 7.32
N ALA A 249 26.48 -9.47 8.45
CA ALA A 249 26.70 -10.04 9.79
C ALA A 249 25.63 -11.07 10.21
N ALA A 250 24.45 -11.06 9.59
CA ALA A 250 23.36 -12.01 9.84
C ALA A 250 23.34 -13.21 8.89
N ALA A 251 24.19 -13.23 7.87
CA ALA A 251 24.30 -14.36 6.96
C ALA A 251 24.95 -15.55 7.69
N PRO A 252 24.42 -16.79 7.56
CA PRO A 252 25.03 -17.95 8.19
C PRO A 252 26.44 -18.17 7.59
N VAL A 253 27.44 -18.25 8.44
CA VAL A 253 28.80 -18.65 8.09
C VAL A 253 28.73 -20.09 7.54
N GLY A 254 28.84 -20.25 6.23
CA GLY A 254 28.92 -21.57 5.61
C GLY A 254 27.92 -21.85 4.49
N ALA A 255 27.92 -21.06 3.44
CA ALA A 255 27.40 -21.44 2.13
C ALA A 255 28.51 -21.24 1.10
N ASN A 256 29.44 -22.16 1.09
CA ASN A 256 30.33 -22.42 -0.05
C ASN A 256 29.83 -23.66 -0.76
#